data_ac6eb3e255397ee5ea0949d68a1803e3
#
_entry.id   ac6eb3e255397ee5ea0949d68a1803e3
#
_cell.length_a   1.000
_cell.length_b   1.000
_cell.length_c   1.000
_cell.angle_alpha   90.00
_cell.angle_beta   90.00
_cell.angle_gamma   90.00
#
_symmetry.space_group_name_H-M   'P 1'
#
loop_
_entity.id
_entity.type
_entity.pdbx_description
1 polymer ?
#
loop_
_entity_poly.entity_id
_entity_poly.type
_entity_poly.pdbx_seq_one_letter_code
_entity_poly.pdbx_strand_id
1 'polypeptide(L)'
;MRCPRCGRENDKDALRCSGCGYEFTGEHDETDRNGMPRRDFNEYRPREIPPESRKPIQPSKPGRLLSAFAHALFYVMLFVGCQSVVVSGYLTSLMSGDPTLLTDPDAMSGLFEAVNEKTVLILLISNLLTVLLVCMLMHIRKREPAPEMEIYPVNPFRFGTFALFGAAMNIVVSVTMSLLPLPESMIAEHAAQTMVLYGEMNPLLELFSVAVVAGITEELIFRGLVISRLKKGMGTAAAVVISAVIFGVVHGSALAVIYASLLGLLLGGLYARYDSVLPGMIFHVFFNMTSYWLPQEGTVLTVLYIVSAAAVLLCAWRIFLCYPAFSDIYTDVRDRLKPANEEEAAIIAEVKQHQRRGMITAEELEKLHDRWVENRKQIKKSKKYGRRK
;
A
#
# COMPACT_ATOMS: atom_id res chain seq x y z
N MET A 1 37.05 -2.84 19.45
CA MET A 1 36.27 -1.75 18.79
C MET A 1 34.87 -1.66 19.37
N ARG A 2 34.28 -0.46 19.37
CA ARG A 2 32.92 -0.27 19.88
C ARG A 2 31.89 -0.50 18.78
N CYS A 3 30.87 -1.33 19.04
CA CYS A 3 29.83 -1.61 18.05
C CYS A 3 28.98 -0.35 17.77
N PRO A 4 28.86 0.11 16.52
CA PRO A 4 28.09 1.30 16.19
C PRO A 4 26.58 1.10 16.40
N ARG A 5 26.11 -0.14 16.47
CA ARG A 5 24.69 -0.48 16.61
C ARG A 5 24.21 -0.54 18.06
N CYS A 6 25.01 -1.07 18.98
CA CYS A 6 24.59 -1.30 20.37
C CYS A 6 25.56 -0.74 21.42
N GLY A 7 26.66 -0.12 21.00
CA GLY A 7 27.66 0.48 21.88
C GLY A 7 28.57 -0.50 22.65
N ARG A 8 28.41 -1.83 22.47
CA ARG A 8 29.20 -2.84 23.18
C ARG A 8 30.64 -2.86 22.65
N GLU A 9 31.59 -2.99 23.55
CA GLU A 9 32.99 -3.20 23.19
C GLU A 9 33.20 -4.66 22.73
N ASN A 10 33.95 -4.80 21.63
CA ASN A 10 34.31 -6.08 21.03
C ASN A 10 35.81 -6.08 20.73
N ASP A 11 36.40 -7.25 20.56
CA ASP A 11 37.79 -7.39 20.18
C ASP A 11 38.07 -6.68 18.84
N LYS A 12 39.31 -6.20 18.67
CA LYS A 12 39.67 -5.40 17.46
C LYS A 12 39.47 -6.19 16.15
N ASP A 13 39.57 -7.51 16.21
CA ASP A 13 39.48 -8.42 15.07
C ASP A 13 38.13 -9.14 15.02
N ALA A 14 37.15 -8.73 15.83
CA ALA A 14 35.83 -9.35 15.82
C ALA A 14 35.11 -9.07 14.49
N LEU A 15 34.74 -10.11 13.78
CA LEU A 15 33.95 -10.01 12.54
C LEU A 15 32.49 -9.66 12.81
N ARG A 16 32.01 -9.93 14.04
CA ARG A 16 30.62 -9.67 14.46
C ARG A 16 30.56 -9.19 15.91
N CYS A 17 29.62 -8.29 16.20
CA CYS A 17 29.37 -7.84 17.57
C CYS A 17 28.80 -8.96 18.44
N SER A 18 29.47 -9.26 19.55
CA SER A 18 29.01 -10.27 20.53
C SER A 18 27.69 -9.94 21.23
N GLY A 19 27.20 -8.70 21.10
CA GLY A 19 25.96 -8.25 21.74
C GLY A 19 24.74 -8.21 20.82
N CYS A 20 24.88 -7.83 19.55
CA CYS A 20 23.75 -7.63 18.64
C CYS A 20 23.94 -8.29 17.28
N GLY A 21 25.03 -9.02 17.04
CA GLY A 21 25.33 -9.71 15.80
C GLY A 21 25.71 -8.78 14.64
N TYR A 22 26.00 -7.50 14.89
CA TYR A 22 26.44 -6.57 13.84
C TYR A 22 27.77 -7.03 13.24
N GLU A 23 27.85 -7.13 11.91
CA GLU A 23 29.07 -7.50 11.19
C GLU A 23 29.94 -6.26 11.00
N PHE A 24 31.21 -6.34 11.43
CA PHE A 24 32.21 -5.32 11.18
C PHE A 24 32.83 -5.58 9.81
N THR A 25 32.36 -4.91 8.78
CA THR A 25 33.00 -4.92 7.45
C THR A 25 34.19 -3.96 7.46
N GLY A 26 35.37 -4.44 7.10
CA GLY A 26 36.63 -3.73 7.23
C GLY A 26 36.87 -2.58 6.22
N GLU A 27 35.85 -1.94 5.70
CA GLU A 27 35.97 -0.77 4.84
C GLU A 27 34.94 0.29 5.25
N HIS A 28 35.46 1.45 5.60
CA HIS A 28 34.90 2.80 5.75
C HIS A 28 34.91 3.38 7.14
N ASP A 29 36.01 4.06 7.39
CA ASP A 29 36.13 5.11 8.37
C ASP A 29 35.80 6.45 7.70
N GLU A 30 34.52 6.74 7.46
CA GLU A 30 34.05 8.10 7.16
C GLU A 30 33.23 8.60 8.35
N THR A 31 33.93 9.16 9.32
CA THR A 31 33.33 9.92 10.41
C THR A 31 33.03 11.35 9.95
N ASP A 32 31.96 11.95 10.50
CA ASP A 32 31.68 13.37 10.35
C ASP A 32 32.72 14.20 11.11
N ARG A 33 32.67 15.53 10.98
CA ARG A 33 33.62 16.46 11.64
C ARG A 33 33.62 16.38 13.18
N ASN A 34 32.69 15.62 13.77
CA ASN A 34 32.54 15.40 15.20
C ASN A 34 32.93 13.97 15.63
N GLY A 35 33.53 13.17 14.71
CA GLY A 35 33.93 11.80 15.01
C GLY A 35 32.74 10.82 15.08
N MET A 36 31.54 11.21 14.66
CA MET A 36 30.38 10.34 14.55
C MET A 36 30.32 9.69 13.17
N PRO A 37 30.01 8.37 13.08
CA PRO A 37 29.79 7.75 11.78
C PRO A 37 28.67 8.50 11.07
N ARG A 38 28.94 8.97 9.83
CA ARG A 38 27.89 9.56 8.99
C ARG A 38 26.77 8.54 8.90
N ARG A 39 25.59 8.88 9.41
CA ARG A 39 24.36 8.15 9.14
C ARG A 39 24.04 8.37 7.66
N ASP A 40 24.37 7.38 6.87
CA ASP A 40 23.85 7.33 5.50
C ASP A 40 22.35 7.11 5.60
N PHE A 41 21.55 8.15 5.38
CA PHE A 41 20.10 8.06 5.33
C PHE A 41 19.60 7.13 4.19
N ASN A 42 20.52 6.69 3.34
CA ASN A 42 20.27 5.71 2.28
C ASN A 42 20.41 4.26 2.77
N GLU A 43 20.88 4.02 4.00
CA GLU A 43 21.06 2.65 4.54
C GLU A 43 19.80 2.17 5.27
N TYR A 44 18.63 2.21 4.60
CA TYR A 44 17.51 1.36 4.99
C TYR A 44 17.84 -0.06 4.54
N ARG A 45 18.43 -0.84 5.45
CA ARG A 45 18.56 -2.31 5.28
C ARG A 45 17.25 -2.95 5.70
N PRO A 46 16.45 -3.47 4.77
CA PRO A 46 15.38 -4.38 5.15
C PRO A 46 16.02 -5.50 5.96
N ARG A 47 15.49 -5.78 7.14
CA ARG A 47 15.93 -6.91 7.95
C ARG A 47 15.80 -8.15 7.08
N GLU A 48 16.91 -8.85 6.80
CA GLU A 48 16.86 -10.13 6.10
C GLU A 48 15.90 -11.05 6.85
N ILE A 49 14.74 -11.29 6.26
CA ILE A 49 13.89 -12.41 6.71
C ILE A 49 14.65 -13.66 6.25
N PRO A 50 15.12 -14.50 7.17
CA PRO A 50 15.89 -15.68 6.80
C PRO A 50 15.15 -16.46 5.72
N PRO A 51 15.83 -17.00 4.71
CA PRO A 51 15.22 -17.79 3.62
C PRO A 51 14.34 -18.94 4.13
N GLU A 52 14.67 -19.47 5.30
CA GLU A 52 13.92 -20.54 5.97
C GLU A 52 12.52 -20.13 6.46
N SER A 53 12.27 -18.84 6.68
CA SER A 53 10.94 -18.35 7.09
C SER A 53 9.94 -18.21 5.93
N ARG A 54 10.43 -18.27 4.69
CA ARG A 54 9.62 -18.20 3.47
C ARG A 54 9.46 -19.59 2.85
N LYS A 55 8.86 -20.51 3.60
CA LYS A 55 8.48 -21.81 3.02
C LYS A 55 7.54 -21.58 1.83
N PRO A 56 7.69 -22.36 0.72
CA PRO A 56 6.74 -22.29 -0.38
C PRO A 56 5.32 -22.42 0.14
N ILE A 57 4.38 -21.70 -0.46
CA ILE A 57 2.95 -21.77 -0.10
C ILE A 57 2.51 -23.22 -0.32
N GLN A 58 2.62 -24.04 0.73
CA GLN A 58 1.99 -25.35 0.73
C GLN A 58 0.47 -25.12 0.70
N PRO A 59 -0.30 -25.97 0.00
CA PRO A 59 -1.77 -25.88 0.01
C PRO A 59 -2.21 -25.71 1.47
N SER A 60 -2.94 -24.64 1.73
CA SER A 60 -3.21 -24.19 3.09
C SER A 60 -4.00 -25.26 3.83
N LYS A 61 -3.43 -25.78 4.91
CA LYS A 61 -4.23 -26.54 5.88
C LYS A 61 -5.41 -25.65 6.29
N PRO A 62 -6.66 -26.18 6.41
CA PRO A 62 -7.86 -25.38 6.73
C PRO A 62 -7.65 -24.38 7.88
N GLY A 63 -6.88 -24.75 8.91
CA GLY A 63 -6.54 -23.87 10.03
C GLY A 63 -5.68 -22.64 9.68
N ARG A 64 -4.87 -22.71 8.61
CA ARG A 64 -4.10 -21.52 8.15
C ARG A 64 -4.97 -20.51 7.44
N LEU A 65 -5.90 -21.00 6.63
CA LEU A 65 -6.86 -20.15 5.92
C LEU A 65 -7.73 -19.41 6.92
N LEU A 66 -8.32 -20.11 7.89
CA LEU A 66 -9.13 -19.52 8.95
C LEU A 66 -8.35 -18.48 9.75
N SER A 67 -7.10 -18.79 10.13
CA SER A 67 -6.22 -17.85 10.83
C SER A 67 -5.91 -16.61 9.98
N ALA A 68 -5.67 -16.76 8.68
CA ALA A 68 -5.43 -15.64 7.76
C ALA A 68 -6.64 -14.70 7.67
N PHE A 69 -7.84 -15.26 7.53
CA PHE A 69 -9.09 -14.51 7.54
C PHE A 69 -9.34 -13.81 8.88
N ALA A 70 -9.17 -14.52 10.00
CA ALA A 70 -9.37 -13.93 11.33
C ALA A 70 -8.44 -12.73 11.58
N HIS A 71 -7.17 -12.82 11.17
CA HIS A 71 -6.25 -11.70 11.30
C HIS A 71 -6.58 -10.55 10.32
N ALA A 72 -6.99 -10.85 9.10
CA ALA A 72 -7.41 -9.82 8.15
C ALA A 72 -8.66 -9.10 8.66
N LEU A 73 -9.67 -9.85 9.09
CA LEU A 73 -10.91 -9.32 9.66
C LEU A 73 -10.64 -8.46 10.90
N PHE A 74 -9.70 -8.87 11.78
CA PHE A 74 -9.31 -8.09 12.95
C PHE A 74 -8.87 -6.67 12.56
N TYR A 75 -8.04 -6.49 11.51
CA TYR A 75 -7.61 -5.16 11.08
C TYR A 75 -8.72 -4.34 10.44
N VAL A 76 -9.63 -4.99 9.69
CA VAL A 76 -10.83 -4.33 9.16
C VAL A 76 -11.73 -3.87 10.30
N MET A 77 -11.99 -4.73 11.29
CA MET A 77 -12.80 -4.38 12.46
C MET A 77 -12.15 -3.30 13.33
N LEU A 78 -10.82 -3.28 13.42
CA LEU A 78 -10.09 -2.21 14.10
C LEU A 78 -10.30 -0.87 13.39
N PHE A 79 -10.18 -0.84 12.06
CA PHE A 79 -10.38 0.35 11.23
C PHE A 79 -11.82 0.89 11.38
N VAL A 80 -12.82 0.06 11.12
CA VAL A 80 -14.25 0.44 11.26
C VAL A 80 -14.60 0.76 12.71
N GLY A 81 -14.05 0.02 13.67
CA GLY A 81 -14.25 0.23 15.09
C GLY A 81 -13.72 1.60 15.58
N CYS A 82 -12.56 2.03 15.09
CA CYS A 82 -12.06 3.38 15.39
C CYS A 82 -13.01 4.47 14.90
N GLN A 83 -13.57 4.33 13.70
CA GLN A 83 -14.57 5.26 13.17
C GLN A 83 -15.82 5.27 14.06
N SER A 84 -16.35 4.08 14.39
CA SER A 84 -17.52 3.94 15.25
C SER A 84 -17.31 4.53 16.64
N VAL A 85 -16.14 4.35 17.25
CA VAL A 85 -15.79 4.91 18.56
C VAL A 85 -15.75 6.44 18.51
N VAL A 86 -15.14 7.03 17.49
CA VAL A 86 -15.07 8.50 17.35
C VAL A 86 -16.46 9.09 17.13
N VAL A 87 -17.27 8.51 16.23
CA VAL A 87 -18.66 8.94 16.01
C VAL A 87 -19.49 8.81 17.28
N SER A 88 -19.43 7.67 17.96
CA SER A 88 -20.19 7.44 19.19
C SER A 88 -19.75 8.38 20.31
N GLY A 89 -18.46 8.66 20.44
CA GLY A 89 -17.93 9.64 21.40
C GLY A 89 -18.45 11.05 21.12
N TYR A 90 -18.48 11.46 19.86
CA TYR A 90 -19.03 12.76 19.46
C TYR A 90 -20.54 12.86 19.73
N LEU A 91 -21.32 11.83 19.34
CA LEU A 91 -22.75 11.77 19.63
C LEU A 91 -23.03 11.82 21.13
N THR A 92 -22.29 11.05 21.94
CA THR A 92 -22.42 11.08 23.40
C THR A 92 -22.12 12.45 23.97
N SER A 93 -21.14 13.17 23.42
CA SER A 93 -20.84 14.56 23.83
C SER A 93 -21.99 15.51 23.51
N LEU A 94 -22.63 15.40 22.35
CA LEU A 94 -23.79 16.20 21.98
C LEU A 94 -24.98 15.92 22.91
N MET A 95 -25.30 14.63 23.11
CA MET A 95 -26.41 14.19 23.95
C MET A 95 -26.22 14.52 25.44
N SER A 96 -25.01 14.56 25.95
CA SER A 96 -24.73 14.99 27.32
C SER A 96 -24.89 16.50 27.51
N GLY A 97 -24.75 17.29 26.43
CA GLY A 97 -25.02 18.72 26.42
C GLY A 97 -26.51 19.06 26.39
N ASP A 98 -27.31 18.22 25.71
CA ASP A 98 -28.77 18.39 25.61
C ASP A 98 -29.49 17.02 25.60
N PRO A 99 -30.00 16.56 26.75
CA PRO A 99 -30.72 15.30 26.87
C PRO A 99 -32.05 15.23 26.09
N THR A 100 -32.62 16.38 25.68
CA THR A 100 -33.89 16.40 24.92
C THR A 100 -33.75 15.87 23.51
N LEU A 101 -32.51 15.82 22.98
CA LEU A 101 -32.18 15.26 21.68
C LEU A 101 -32.58 13.78 21.49
N LEU A 102 -32.82 13.04 22.58
CA LEU A 102 -33.25 11.64 22.54
C LEU A 102 -34.78 11.45 22.44
N THR A 103 -35.54 12.48 22.76
CA THR A 103 -37.01 12.36 22.91
C THR A 103 -37.79 13.10 21.82
N ASP A 104 -37.13 13.99 21.10
CA ASP A 104 -37.72 14.80 20.02
C ASP A 104 -37.24 14.28 18.64
N PRO A 105 -38.15 13.82 17.75
CA PRO A 105 -37.79 13.36 16.39
C PRO A 105 -37.14 14.44 15.53
N ASP A 106 -37.48 15.72 15.71
CA ASP A 106 -36.90 16.84 14.97
C ASP A 106 -35.47 17.10 15.47
N ALA A 107 -35.22 16.94 16.76
CA ALA A 107 -33.88 17.00 17.34
C ALA A 107 -32.96 15.84 16.87
N MET A 108 -33.53 14.66 16.59
CA MET A 108 -32.77 13.54 16.04
C MET A 108 -32.21 13.83 14.64
N SER A 109 -32.95 14.55 13.79
CA SER A 109 -32.44 15.00 12.49
C SER A 109 -31.25 15.95 12.64
N GLY A 110 -31.29 16.83 13.63
CA GLY A 110 -30.19 17.74 13.98
C GLY A 110 -28.91 17.02 14.43
N LEU A 111 -29.03 15.83 15.07
CA LEU A 111 -27.87 15.01 15.41
C LEU A 111 -27.14 14.50 14.17
N PHE A 112 -27.88 14.02 13.17
CA PHE A 112 -27.29 13.58 11.91
C PHE A 112 -26.60 14.75 11.18
N GLU A 113 -27.22 15.92 11.15
CA GLU A 113 -26.65 17.12 10.56
C GLU A 113 -25.36 17.55 11.28
N ALA A 114 -25.35 17.53 12.61
CA ALA A 114 -24.17 17.83 13.41
C ALA A 114 -23.02 16.83 13.18
N VAL A 115 -23.32 15.53 13.01
CA VAL A 115 -22.30 14.53 12.65
C VAL A 115 -21.78 14.80 11.24
N ASN A 116 -22.67 15.08 10.29
CA ASN A 116 -22.28 15.37 8.91
C ASN A 116 -21.39 16.60 8.83
N GLU A 117 -21.70 17.67 9.56
CA GLU A 117 -20.87 18.89 9.64
C GLU A 117 -19.44 18.60 10.15
N LYS A 118 -19.26 17.59 11.00
CA LYS A 118 -17.96 17.23 11.57
C LYS A 118 -17.31 15.99 10.94
N THR A 119 -17.89 15.45 9.86
CA THR A 119 -17.42 14.20 9.22
C THR A 119 -15.94 14.23 8.87
N VAL A 120 -15.42 15.33 8.32
CA VAL A 120 -14.01 15.46 7.95
C VAL A 120 -13.10 15.35 9.19
N LEU A 121 -13.49 16.00 10.30
CA LEU A 121 -12.73 15.91 11.54
C LEU A 121 -12.82 14.52 12.17
N ILE A 122 -14.01 13.91 12.14
CA ILE A 122 -14.23 12.53 12.59
C ILE A 122 -13.36 11.57 11.80
N LEU A 123 -13.30 11.70 10.47
CA LEU A 123 -12.43 10.90 9.60
C LEU A 123 -10.95 11.10 9.94
N LEU A 124 -10.52 12.34 10.12
CA LEU A 124 -9.14 12.64 10.49
C LEU A 124 -8.75 11.93 11.80
N ILE A 125 -9.55 12.15 12.85
CA ILE A 125 -9.27 11.59 14.18
C ILE A 125 -9.31 10.07 14.14
N SER A 126 -10.30 9.47 13.49
CA SER A 126 -10.44 8.00 13.43
C SER A 126 -9.31 7.32 12.64
N ASN A 127 -8.86 7.95 11.54
CA ASN A 127 -7.71 7.44 10.77
C ASN A 127 -6.40 7.54 11.57
N LEU A 128 -6.16 8.68 12.24
CA LEU A 128 -4.98 8.83 13.11
C LEU A 128 -5.02 7.86 14.29
N LEU A 129 -6.19 7.67 14.92
CA LEU A 129 -6.40 6.69 15.98
C LEU A 129 -6.11 5.26 15.48
N THR A 130 -6.58 4.91 14.30
CA THR A 130 -6.31 3.62 13.67
C THR A 130 -4.81 3.37 13.51
N VAL A 131 -4.08 4.32 12.91
CA VAL A 131 -2.63 4.20 12.73
C VAL A 131 -1.92 4.10 14.07
N LEU A 132 -2.29 4.92 15.05
CA LEU A 132 -1.72 4.90 16.39
C LEU A 132 -1.92 3.53 17.05
N LEU A 133 -3.13 2.98 17.05
CA LEU A 133 -3.43 1.67 17.65
C LEU A 133 -2.70 0.53 16.93
N VAL A 134 -2.61 0.58 15.60
CA VAL A 134 -1.84 -0.41 14.83
C VAL A 134 -0.35 -0.34 15.20
N CYS A 135 0.24 0.86 15.26
CA CYS A 135 1.64 1.03 15.66
C CYS A 135 1.87 0.58 17.11
N MET A 136 0.95 0.88 18.01
CA MET A 136 1.01 0.43 19.41
C MET A 136 0.95 -1.10 19.51
N LEU A 137 0.03 -1.76 18.79
CA LEU A 137 -0.06 -3.22 18.72
C LEU A 137 1.23 -3.86 18.19
N MET A 138 1.85 -3.25 17.18
CA MET A 138 3.13 -3.71 16.64
C MET A 138 4.26 -3.53 17.67
N HIS A 139 4.29 -2.41 18.36
CA HIS A 139 5.26 -2.15 19.42
C HIS A 139 5.15 -3.18 20.56
N ILE A 140 3.92 -3.45 21.05
CA ILE A 140 3.66 -4.47 22.09
C ILE A 140 4.14 -5.85 21.62
N ARG A 141 3.91 -6.18 20.34
CA ARG A 141 4.35 -7.45 19.73
C ARG A 141 5.82 -7.46 19.32
N LYS A 142 6.57 -6.40 19.61
CA LYS A 142 7.99 -6.22 19.21
C LYS A 142 8.20 -6.40 17.70
N ARG A 143 7.27 -5.88 16.90
CA ARG A 143 7.31 -5.90 15.45
C ARG A 143 7.65 -4.51 14.92
N GLU A 144 8.42 -4.44 13.86
CA GLU A 144 8.72 -3.18 13.18
C GLU A 144 7.54 -2.81 12.25
N PRO A 145 6.97 -1.57 12.34
CA PRO A 145 5.81 -1.20 11.54
C PRO A 145 6.04 -1.28 10.03
N ALA A 146 7.17 -0.76 9.55
CA ALA A 146 7.41 -0.68 8.11
C ALA A 146 7.42 -2.06 7.41
N PRO A 147 8.14 -3.11 7.89
CA PRO A 147 8.06 -4.44 7.28
C PRO A 147 6.72 -5.13 7.48
N GLU A 148 6.04 -4.91 8.63
CA GLU A 148 4.74 -5.55 8.90
C GLU A 148 3.62 -4.97 8.03
N MET A 149 3.72 -3.69 7.66
CA MET A 149 2.79 -3.00 6.76
C MET A 149 3.28 -3.02 5.30
N GLU A 150 4.36 -3.73 5.01
CA GLU A 150 4.96 -3.85 3.67
C GLU A 150 5.27 -2.48 3.03
N ILE A 151 5.82 -1.56 3.84
CA ILE A 151 6.31 -0.25 3.40
C ILE A 151 7.74 -0.43 2.91
N TYR A 152 7.92 -0.68 1.62
CA TYR A 152 9.23 -0.83 1.00
C TYR A 152 9.50 0.30 0.01
N PRO A 153 10.74 0.82 -0.03
CA PRO A 153 11.09 1.90 -0.95
C PRO A 153 10.90 1.47 -2.40
N VAL A 154 10.38 2.38 -3.19
CA VAL A 154 10.26 2.24 -4.65
C VAL A 154 11.13 3.29 -5.32
N ASN A 155 11.51 3.07 -6.58
CA ASN A 155 12.31 4.03 -7.33
C ASN A 155 11.62 5.41 -7.34
N PRO A 156 12.26 6.47 -6.77
CA PRO A 156 11.67 7.79 -6.63
C PRO A 156 11.31 8.45 -7.97
N PHE A 157 12.00 8.10 -9.07
CA PHE A 157 11.67 8.60 -10.41
C PHE A 157 10.30 8.12 -10.93
N ARG A 158 9.70 7.11 -10.28
CA ARG A 158 8.35 6.63 -10.61
C ARG A 158 7.24 7.34 -9.85
N PHE A 159 7.57 8.17 -8.85
CA PHE A 159 6.59 8.93 -8.09
C PHE A 159 5.62 9.68 -9.00
N GLY A 160 6.15 10.46 -9.95
CA GLY A 160 5.32 11.20 -10.91
C GLY A 160 4.42 10.31 -11.76
N THR A 161 4.84 9.08 -12.09
CA THR A 161 4.00 8.12 -12.84
C THR A 161 2.82 7.64 -11.99
N PHE A 162 3.03 7.31 -10.71
CA PHE A 162 1.93 6.89 -9.82
C PHE A 162 0.99 8.05 -9.50
N ALA A 163 1.52 9.25 -9.27
CA ALA A 163 0.74 10.46 -9.06
C ALA A 163 -0.14 10.81 -10.26
N LEU A 164 0.45 10.82 -11.46
CA LEU A 164 -0.28 11.06 -12.71
C LEU A 164 -1.34 9.98 -12.96
N PHE A 165 -1.01 8.71 -12.66
CA PHE A 165 -1.94 7.60 -12.82
C PHE A 165 -3.15 7.75 -11.90
N GLY A 166 -2.94 8.13 -10.63
CA GLY A 166 -4.03 8.40 -9.68
C GLY A 166 -4.90 9.57 -10.11
N ALA A 167 -4.28 10.71 -10.42
CA ALA A 167 -5.00 11.90 -10.85
C ALA A 167 -5.81 11.67 -12.14
N ALA A 168 -5.20 11.07 -13.16
CA ALA A 168 -5.86 10.77 -14.41
C ALA A 168 -6.99 9.74 -14.24
N MET A 169 -6.79 8.74 -13.39
CA MET A 169 -7.80 7.72 -13.09
C MET A 169 -9.03 8.33 -12.41
N ASN A 170 -8.86 9.30 -11.48
CA ASN A 170 -10.00 10.00 -10.88
C ASN A 170 -10.85 10.69 -11.93
N ILE A 171 -10.25 11.43 -12.86
CA ILE A 171 -10.97 12.11 -13.94
C ILE A 171 -11.73 11.10 -14.81
N VAL A 172 -11.07 10.02 -15.19
CA VAL A 172 -11.70 8.96 -16.00
C VAL A 172 -12.87 8.33 -15.28
N VAL A 173 -12.72 7.98 -14.01
CA VAL A 173 -13.79 7.36 -13.19
C VAL A 173 -14.95 8.34 -13.05
N SER A 174 -14.71 9.59 -12.65
CA SER A 174 -15.74 10.59 -12.38
C SER A 174 -16.59 10.87 -13.64
N VAL A 175 -15.93 11.09 -14.80
CA VAL A 175 -16.66 11.34 -16.05
C VAL A 175 -17.36 10.07 -16.54
N THR A 176 -16.73 8.90 -16.42
CA THR A 176 -17.38 7.64 -16.82
C THR A 176 -18.64 7.39 -16.00
N MET A 177 -18.59 7.63 -14.68
CA MET A 177 -19.76 7.48 -13.79
C MET A 177 -20.90 8.42 -14.18
N SER A 178 -20.59 9.67 -14.59
CA SER A 178 -21.62 10.63 -15.04
C SER A 178 -22.26 10.26 -16.39
N LEU A 179 -21.59 9.44 -17.19
CA LEU A 179 -22.09 9.00 -18.51
C LEU A 179 -22.88 7.69 -18.46
N LEU A 180 -22.78 6.94 -17.36
CA LEU A 180 -23.51 5.67 -17.22
C LEU A 180 -24.98 5.94 -16.90
N PRO A 181 -25.93 5.16 -17.50
CA PRO A 181 -27.34 5.25 -17.17
C PRO A 181 -27.66 4.55 -15.84
N LEU A 182 -27.19 5.16 -14.75
CA LEU A 182 -27.38 4.63 -13.40
C LEU A 182 -28.78 5.00 -12.85
N PRO A 183 -29.36 4.18 -11.98
CA PRO A 183 -30.61 4.53 -11.27
C PRO A 183 -30.43 5.82 -10.46
N GLU A 184 -31.41 6.73 -10.55
CA GLU A 184 -31.39 8.01 -9.82
C GLU A 184 -31.20 7.83 -8.31
N SER A 185 -31.79 6.76 -7.72
CA SER A 185 -31.64 6.44 -6.30
C SER A 185 -30.17 6.15 -5.92
N MET A 186 -29.40 5.45 -6.78
CA MET A 186 -27.99 5.18 -6.53
C MET A 186 -27.13 6.44 -6.63
N ILE A 187 -27.48 7.31 -7.60
CA ILE A 187 -26.79 8.60 -7.77
C ILE A 187 -27.05 9.50 -6.56
N ALA A 188 -28.33 9.62 -6.16
CA ALA A 188 -28.72 10.45 -5.01
C ALA A 188 -28.09 9.97 -3.70
N GLU A 189 -28.10 8.65 -3.43
CA GLU A 189 -27.45 8.07 -2.25
C GLU A 189 -25.94 8.38 -2.23
N HIS A 190 -25.27 8.18 -3.36
CA HIS A 190 -23.84 8.47 -3.46
C HIS A 190 -23.52 9.95 -3.36
N ALA A 191 -24.33 10.82 -3.97
CA ALA A 191 -24.18 12.26 -3.88
C ALA A 191 -24.36 12.76 -2.43
N ALA A 192 -25.39 12.27 -1.72
CA ALA A 192 -25.60 12.60 -0.32
C ALA A 192 -24.39 12.19 0.55
N GLN A 193 -23.83 11.00 0.32
CA GLN A 193 -22.65 10.52 1.04
C GLN A 193 -21.39 11.34 0.73
N THR A 194 -21.22 11.80 -0.53
CA THR A 194 -20.06 12.60 -0.93
C THR A 194 -20.19 14.06 -0.50
N MET A 195 -21.37 14.65 -0.51
CA MET A 195 -21.59 16.03 -0.05
C MET A 195 -21.12 16.27 1.37
N VAL A 196 -21.25 15.26 2.23
CA VAL A 196 -20.77 15.32 3.62
C VAL A 196 -19.25 15.46 3.73
N LEU A 197 -18.50 15.02 2.73
CA LEU A 197 -17.04 15.12 2.67
C LEU A 197 -16.54 16.47 2.17
N TYR A 198 -17.40 17.22 1.46
CA TYR A 198 -17.10 18.54 0.89
C TYR A 198 -17.95 19.61 1.58
N GLY A 199 -17.93 19.61 2.92
CA GLY A 199 -18.72 20.51 3.74
C GLY A 199 -18.14 21.93 3.87
N GLU A 200 -18.68 22.71 4.79
CA GLU A 200 -18.30 24.10 5.02
C GLU A 200 -16.97 24.27 5.80
N MET A 201 -16.17 23.22 5.94
CA MET A 201 -14.90 23.24 6.65
C MET A 201 -13.78 23.87 5.79
N ASN A 202 -12.64 24.13 6.42
CA ASN A 202 -11.46 24.63 5.74
C ASN A 202 -11.02 23.66 4.62
N PRO A 203 -10.99 24.08 3.33
CA PRO A 203 -10.65 23.20 2.21
C PRO A 203 -9.28 22.53 2.34
N LEU A 204 -8.32 23.16 3.03
CA LEU A 204 -7.02 22.55 3.28
C LEU A 204 -7.11 21.39 4.30
N LEU A 205 -7.98 21.51 5.30
CA LEU A 205 -8.22 20.44 6.27
C LEU A 205 -8.95 19.27 5.62
N GLU A 206 -9.92 19.54 4.76
CA GLU A 206 -10.62 18.53 3.96
C GLU A 206 -9.63 17.77 3.07
N LEU A 207 -8.87 18.50 2.26
CA LEU A 207 -7.84 17.93 1.39
C LEU A 207 -6.85 17.06 2.17
N PHE A 208 -6.34 17.56 3.29
CA PHE A 208 -5.41 16.83 4.13
C PHE A 208 -6.05 15.57 4.72
N SER A 209 -7.26 15.66 5.25
CA SER A 209 -7.95 14.56 5.93
C SER A 209 -8.38 13.47 4.93
N VAL A 210 -9.06 13.86 3.85
CA VAL A 210 -9.68 12.91 2.91
C VAL A 210 -8.68 12.42 1.86
N ALA A 211 -7.86 13.32 1.30
CA ALA A 211 -6.92 12.89 0.27
C ALA A 211 -5.65 12.26 0.86
N VAL A 212 -5.03 12.90 1.86
CA VAL A 212 -3.73 12.44 2.34
C VAL A 212 -3.87 11.39 3.45
N VAL A 213 -4.53 11.76 4.56
CA VAL A 213 -4.56 10.89 5.75
C VAL A 213 -5.40 9.64 5.49
N ALA A 214 -6.60 9.77 4.91
CA ALA A 214 -7.42 8.61 4.59
C ALA A 214 -6.75 7.73 3.53
N GLY A 215 -6.29 8.31 2.41
CA GLY A 215 -5.62 7.53 1.35
C GLY A 215 -4.40 6.75 1.84
N ILE A 216 -3.59 7.32 2.73
CA ILE A 216 -2.45 6.62 3.34
C ILE A 216 -2.93 5.52 4.30
N THR A 217 -3.86 5.84 5.21
CA THR A 217 -4.35 4.90 6.24
C THR A 217 -5.01 3.69 5.60
N GLU A 218 -5.84 3.90 4.58
CA GLU A 218 -6.53 2.83 3.87
C GLU A 218 -5.54 1.89 3.16
N GLU A 219 -4.51 2.42 2.51
CA GLU A 219 -3.47 1.57 1.90
C GLU A 219 -2.69 0.77 2.96
N LEU A 220 -2.36 1.38 4.11
CA LEU A 220 -1.71 0.66 5.21
C LEU A 220 -2.57 -0.50 5.72
N ILE A 221 -3.87 -0.27 5.89
CA ILE A 221 -4.79 -1.29 6.40
C ILE A 221 -5.06 -2.36 5.34
N PHE A 222 -5.55 -1.97 4.15
CA PHE A 222 -6.05 -2.94 3.17
C PHE A 222 -4.92 -3.64 2.41
N ARG A 223 -3.86 -2.92 2.00
CA ARG A 223 -2.74 -3.52 1.24
C ARG A 223 -1.65 -3.99 2.18
N GLY A 224 -1.26 -3.17 3.14
CA GLY A 224 -0.21 -3.50 4.10
C GLY A 224 -0.59 -4.63 5.06
N LEU A 225 -1.78 -4.60 5.63
CA LEU A 225 -2.17 -5.55 6.66
C LEU A 225 -3.13 -6.63 6.16
N VAL A 226 -4.27 -6.28 5.53
CA VAL A 226 -5.28 -7.25 5.11
C VAL A 226 -4.70 -8.20 4.05
N ILE A 227 -4.17 -7.69 2.92
CA ILE A 227 -3.59 -8.56 1.88
C ILE A 227 -2.41 -9.36 2.45
N SER A 228 -1.51 -8.75 3.23
CA SER A 228 -0.35 -9.46 3.80
C SER A 228 -0.76 -10.62 4.71
N ARG A 229 -1.91 -10.53 5.41
CA ARG A 229 -2.43 -11.62 6.23
C ARG A 229 -3.13 -12.68 5.39
N LEU A 230 -3.95 -12.29 4.44
CA LEU A 230 -4.62 -13.21 3.52
C LEU A 230 -3.62 -14.02 2.69
N LYS A 231 -2.53 -13.42 2.21
CA LYS A 231 -1.44 -14.10 1.49
C LYS A 231 -0.84 -15.29 2.27
N LYS A 232 -0.95 -15.32 3.60
CA LYS A 232 -0.46 -16.44 4.42
C LYS A 232 -1.34 -17.69 4.34
N GLY A 233 -2.59 -17.54 3.93
CA GLY A 233 -3.56 -18.62 3.81
C GLY A 233 -3.98 -18.93 2.36
N MET A 234 -3.73 -18.01 1.42
CA MET A 234 -4.14 -18.15 0.01
C MET A 234 -3.14 -17.48 -0.93
N GLY A 235 -3.32 -17.64 -2.25
CA GLY A 235 -2.50 -16.97 -3.26
C GLY A 235 -2.74 -15.45 -3.30
N THR A 236 -1.74 -14.70 -3.77
CA THR A 236 -1.79 -13.23 -3.83
C THR A 236 -3.00 -12.71 -4.60
N ALA A 237 -3.33 -13.30 -5.75
CA ALA A 237 -4.48 -12.88 -6.56
C ALA A 237 -5.81 -12.99 -5.78
N ALA A 238 -6.05 -14.10 -5.08
CA ALA A 238 -7.23 -14.28 -4.26
C ALA A 238 -7.27 -13.28 -3.08
N ALA A 239 -6.13 -13.04 -2.44
CA ALA A 239 -6.00 -12.06 -1.36
C ALA A 239 -6.32 -10.63 -1.85
N VAL A 240 -5.86 -10.26 -3.05
CA VAL A 240 -6.17 -8.96 -3.68
C VAL A 240 -7.66 -8.83 -3.95
N VAL A 241 -8.30 -9.85 -4.55
CA VAL A 241 -9.74 -9.81 -4.86
C VAL A 241 -10.57 -9.66 -3.58
N ILE A 242 -10.29 -10.48 -2.57
CA ILE A 242 -11.03 -10.43 -1.30
C ILE A 242 -10.84 -9.08 -0.60
N SER A 243 -9.60 -8.57 -0.53
CA SER A 243 -9.33 -7.26 0.05
C SER A 243 -10.03 -6.13 -0.71
N ALA A 244 -10.10 -6.21 -2.05
CA ALA A 244 -10.78 -5.22 -2.89
C ALA A 244 -12.30 -5.21 -2.65
N VAL A 245 -12.92 -6.37 -2.52
CA VAL A 245 -14.35 -6.46 -2.18
C VAL A 245 -14.63 -5.91 -0.78
N ILE A 246 -13.81 -6.26 0.22
CA ILE A 246 -13.96 -5.71 1.57
C ILE A 246 -13.77 -4.19 1.56
N PHE A 247 -12.78 -3.69 0.81
CA PHE A 247 -12.53 -2.26 0.63
C PHE A 247 -13.74 -1.53 0.03
N GLY A 248 -14.39 -2.10 -0.97
CA GLY A 248 -15.62 -1.57 -1.52
C GLY A 248 -16.76 -1.54 -0.48
N VAL A 249 -16.98 -2.67 0.21
CA VAL A 249 -18.09 -2.80 1.18
C VAL A 249 -18.01 -1.74 2.30
N VAL A 250 -16.82 -1.42 2.79
CA VAL A 250 -16.67 -0.40 3.84
C VAL A 250 -16.96 1.03 3.36
N HIS A 251 -17.14 1.27 2.06
CA HIS A 251 -17.51 2.57 1.50
C HIS A 251 -19.02 2.87 1.53
N GLY A 252 -19.86 1.90 1.82
CA GLY A 252 -21.26 2.07 2.19
C GLY A 252 -22.25 2.06 1.02
N SER A 253 -22.39 3.12 0.21
CA SER A 253 -23.41 3.16 -0.84
C SER A 253 -23.16 2.14 -1.96
N ALA A 254 -24.24 1.67 -2.61
CA ALA A 254 -24.13 0.65 -3.65
C ALA A 254 -23.18 1.05 -4.80
N LEU A 255 -23.21 2.31 -5.22
CA LEU A 255 -22.32 2.83 -6.23
C LEU A 255 -20.86 2.86 -5.73
N ALA A 256 -20.65 3.30 -4.48
CA ALA A 256 -19.34 3.33 -3.86
C ALA A 256 -18.75 1.93 -3.72
N VAL A 257 -19.54 0.93 -3.35
CA VAL A 257 -19.11 -0.48 -3.29
C VAL A 257 -18.54 -0.94 -4.63
N ILE A 258 -19.22 -0.62 -5.74
CA ILE A 258 -18.80 -1.04 -7.08
C ILE A 258 -17.47 -0.36 -7.46
N TYR A 259 -17.43 0.98 -7.48
CA TYR A 259 -16.23 1.65 -7.98
C TYR A 259 -15.05 1.50 -7.04
N ALA A 260 -15.26 1.51 -5.70
CA ALA A 260 -14.19 1.31 -4.75
C ALA A 260 -13.64 -0.14 -4.78
N SER A 261 -14.48 -1.15 -5.06
CA SER A 261 -13.97 -2.51 -5.30
C SER A 261 -13.08 -2.57 -6.55
N LEU A 262 -13.48 -1.92 -7.64
CA LEU A 262 -12.67 -1.85 -8.87
C LEU A 262 -11.36 -1.09 -8.64
N LEU A 263 -11.43 0.04 -7.95
CA LEU A 263 -10.24 0.79 -7.51
C LEU A 263 -9.37 -0.08 -6.58
N GLY A 264 -10.01 -0.82 -5.69
CA GLY A 264 -9.38 -1.79 -4.80
C GLY A 264 -8.57 -2.87 -5.51
N LEU A 265 -9.11 -3.39 -6.62
CA LEU A 265 -8.38 -4.33 -7.48
C LEU A 265 -7.17 -3.70 -8.14
N LEU A 266 -7.29 -2.46 -8.65
CA LEU A 266 -6.18 -1.75 -9.25
C LEU A 266 -5.05 -1.47 -8.24
N LEU A 267 -5.40 -0.96 -7.05
CA LEU A 267 -4.46 -0.70 -5.97
C LEU A 267 -3.81 -1.99 -5.44
N GLY A 268 -4.58 -3.07 -5.33
CA GLY A 268 -4.07 -4.40 -5.03
C GLY A 268 -3.14 -4.95 -6.11
N GLY A 269 -3.41 -4.61 -7.39
CA GLY A 269 -2.52 -4.90 -8.52
C GLY A 269 -1.20 -4.14 -8.43
N LEU A 270 -1.22 -2.84 -8.08
CA LEU A 270 -0.02 -2.05 -7.81
C LEU A 270 0.80 -2.65 -6.66
N TYR A 271 0.12 -2.97 -5.54
CA TYR A 271 0.75 -3.64 -4.41
C TYR A 271 1.40 -4.98 -4.82
N ALA A 272 0.67 -5.85 -5.53
CA ALA A 272 1.20 -7.14 -5.98
C ALA A 272 2.37 -7.00 -6.97
N ARG A 273 2.37 -5.91 -7.74
CA ARG A 273 3.41 -5.60 -8.73
C ARG A 273 4.73 -5.15 -8.10
N TYR A 274 4.65 -4.40 -6.99
CA TYR A 274 5.82 -3.76 -6.36
C TYR A 274 6.18 -4.36 -5.00
N ASP A 275 5.40 -5.31 -4.46
CA ASP A 275 5.48 -5.82 -3.09
C ASP A 275 5.62 -4.70 -2.05
N SER A 276 4.97 -3.56 -2.32
CA SER A 276 5.01 -2.36 -1.48
C SER A 276 3.68 -1.61 -1.55
N VAL A 277 3.30 -1.02 -0.44
CA VAL A 277 2.11 -0.15 -0.35
C VAL A 277 2.35 1.25 -0.92
N LEU A 278 3.61 1.70 -1.06
CA LEU A 278 3.95 3.06 -1.47
C LEU A 278 3.38 3.47 -2.85
N PRO A 279 3.43 2.63 -3.90
CA PRO A 279 2.80 2.97 -5.17
C PRO A 279 1.31 3.23 -5.05
N GLY A 280 0.61 2.39 -4.27
CA GLY A 280 -0.81 2.54 -3.97
C GLY A 280 -1.10 3.82 -3.20
N MET A 281 -0.31 4.14 -2.16
CA MET A 281 -0.46 5.38 -1.39
C MET A 281 -0.32 6.62 -2.27
N ILE A 282 0.71 6.68 -3.11
CA ILE A 282 0.92 7.81 -4.01
C ILE A 282 -0.26 7.95 -4.97
N PHE A 283 -0.64 6.85 -5.61
CA PHE A 283 -1.79 6.81 -6.51
C PHE A 283 -3.07 7.28 -5.79
N HIS A 284 -3.38 6.73 -4.62
CA HIS A 284 -4.62 6.98 -3.88
C HIS A 284 -4.72 8.44 -3.40
N VAL A 285 -3.63 8.98 -2.86
CA VAL A 285 -3.56 10.40 -2.47
C VAL A 285 -3.86 11.32 -3.66
N PHE A 286 -3.24 11.10 -4.81
CA PHE A 286 -3.45 11.92 -6.00
C PHE A 286 -4.82 11.67 -6.65
N PHE A 287 -5.35 10.46 -6.55
CA PHE A 287 -6.72 10.16 -6.94
C PHE A 287 -7.72 11.00 -6.14
N ASN A 288 -7.64 10.95 -4.80
CA ASN A 288 -8.54 11.71 -3.94
C ASN A 288 -8.32 13.23 -4.08
N MET A 289 -7.08 13.68 -4.19
CA MET A 289 -6.75 15.09 -4.38
C MET A 289 -7.42 15.71 -5.60
N THR A 290 -7.48 14.97 -6.70
CA THR A 290 -8.01 15.48 -7.97
C THR A 290 -9.49 15.80 -7.90
N SER A 291 -10.26 15.13 -7.03
CA SER A 291 -11.69 15.40 -6.83
C SER A 291 -12.01 16.84 -6.42
N TYR A 292 -11.05 17.53 -5.78
CA TYR A 292 -11.25 18.90 -5.30
C TYR A 292 -11.16 19.98 -6.39
N TRP A 293 -10.55 19.67 -7.52
CA TRP A 293 -10.33 20.66 -8.60
C TRP A 293 -10.95 20.28 -9.93
N LEU A 294 -11.78 19.22 -9.95
CA LEU A 294 -12.39 18.77 -11.19
C LEU A 294 -13.50 19.75 -11.62
N PRO A 295 -13.44 20.33 -12.85
CA PRO A 295 -14.54 21.10 -13.40
C PRO A 295 -15.79 20.23 -13.49
N GLN A 296 -16.96 20.83 -13.19
CA GLN A 296 -18.21 20.06 -13.20
C GLN A 296 -18.73 19.80 -14.62
N GLU A 297 -18.49 20.73 -15.57
CA GLU A 297 -19.04 20.68 -16.92
C GLU A 297 -18.15 21.41 -17.94
N GLY A 298 -18.46 21.23 -19.21
CA GLY A 298 -17.94 22.02 -20.34
C GLY A 298 -16.81 21.35 -21.13
N THR A 299 -16.35 22.05 -22.15
CA THR A 299 -15.32 21.58 -23.10
C THR A 299 -14.00 21.22 -22.38
N VAL A 300 -13.67 21.95 -21.33
CA VAL A 300 -12.46 21.69 -20.53
C VAL A 300 -12.52 20.29 -19.92
N LEU A 301 -13.67 19.90 -19.35
CA LEU A 301 -13.84 18.55 -18.76
C LEU A 301 -13.69 17.46 -19.85
N THR A 302 -14.27 17.68 -21.04
CA THR A 302 -14.15 16.72 -22.15
C THR A 302 -12.70 16.55 -22.60
N VAL A 303 -11.95 17.65 -22.74
CA VAL A 303 -10.52 17.59 -23.09
C VAL A 303 -9.71 16.88 -21.99
N LEU A 304 -9.96 17.22 -20.72
CA LEU A 304 -9.31 16.57 -19.58
C LEU A 304 -9.61 15.08 -19.56
N TYR A 305 -10.83 14.65 -19.87
CA TYR A 305 -11.19 13.23 -19.94
C TYR A 305 -10.38 12.48 -21.00
N ILE A 306 -10.31 13.02 -22.23
CA ILE A 306 -9.57 12.39 -23.33
C ILE A 306 -8.07 12.29 -22.98
N VAL A 307 -7.48 13.37 -22.50
CA VAL A 307 -6.07 13.41 -22.10
C VAL A 307 -5.81 12.45 -20.96
N SER A 308 -6.71 12.41 -19.97
CA SER A 308 -6.57 11.50 -18.81
C SER A 308 -6.75 10.04 -19.20
N ALA A 309 -7.67 9.71 -20.11
CA ALA A 309 -7.81 8.35 -20.62
C ALA A 309 -6.51 7.89 -21.33
N ALA A 310 -5.91 8.75 -22.16
CA ALA A 310 -4.61 8.46 -22.76
C ALA A 310 -3.50 8.30 -21.71
N ALA A 311 -3.47 9.17 -20.68
CA ALA A 311 -2.51 9.09 -19.59
C ALA A 311 -2.68 7.80 -18.76
N VAL A 312 -3.92 7.37 -18.48
CA VAL A 312 -4.22 6.11 -17.81
C VAL A 312 -3.67 4.92 -18.61
N LEU A 313 -3.95 4.88 -19.91
CA LEU A 313 -3.44 3.80 -20.77
C LEU A 313 -1.91 3.78 -20.82
N LEU A 314 -1.28 4.95 -20.94
CA LEU A 314 0.18 5.08 -20.96
C LEU A 314 0.80 4.67 -19.62
N CYS A 315 0.23 5.11 -18.49
CA CYS A 315 0.72 4.74 -17.16
C CYS A 315 0.53 3.24 -16.90
N ALA A 316 -0.64 2.69 -17.25
CA ALA A 316 -0.91 1.26 -17.11
C ALA A 316 0.05 0.42 -17.97
N TRP A 317 0.23 0.80 -19.25
CA TRP A 317 1.20 0.14 -20.12
C TRP A 317 2.61 0.20 -19.52
N ARG A 318 3.03 1.37 -19.05
CA ARG A 318 4.35 1.58 -18.46
C ARG A 318 4.53 0.78 -17.18
N ILE A 319 3.53 0.77 -16.29
CA ILE A 319 3.59 0.09 -14.98
C ILE A 319 3.52 -1.43 -15.13
N PHE A 320 2.58 -1.93 -15.92
CA PHE A 320 2.27 -3.36 -15.95
C PHE A 320 2.94 -4.13 -17.09
N LEU A 321 3.28 -3.47 -18.22
CA LEU A 321 3.79 -4.13 -19.40
C LEU A 321 5.25 -3.79 -19.74
N CYS A 322 5.70 -2.54 -19.53
CA CYS A 322 7.04 -2.11 -19.95
C CYS A 322 8.11 -2.25 -18.89
N TYR A 323 7.75 -2.05 -17.61
CA TYR A 323 8.75 -2.19 -16.55
C TYR A 323 8.56 -3.51 -15.83
N PRO A 324 9.59 -4.38 -15.83
CA PRO A 324 9.59 -5.52 -14.92
C PRO A 324 9.51 -4.97 -13.49
N ALA A 325 8.62 -5.53 -12.70
CA ALA A 325 8.66 -5.27 -11.28
C ALA A 325 9.87 -6.01 -10.69
N PHE A 326 10.50 -5.42 -9.71
CA PHE A 326 11.54 -6.11 -8.93
C PHE A 326 10.98 -7.39 -8.32
N SER A 327 9.70 -7.39 -7.91
CA SER A 327 8.96 -8.54 -7.42
C SER A 327 8.90 -9.72 -8.42
N ASP A 328 8.82 -9.46 -9.73
CA ASP A 328 8.72 -10.53 -10.72
C ASP A 328 10.01 -11.34 -10.79
N ILE A 329 11.16 -10.65 -10.80
CA ILE A 329 12.47 -11.29 -10.75
C ILE A 329 12.66 -11.98 -9.40
N TYR A 330 12.27 -11.28 -8.30
CA TYR A 330 12.44 -11.77 -6.95
C TYR A 330 11.60 -13.01 -6.65
N THR A 331 10.31 -13.00 -7.04
CA THR A 331 9.42 -14.15 -6.83
C THR A 331 9.91 -15.35 -7.61
N ASP A 332 10.32 -15.14 -8.87
CA ASP A 332 10.84 -16.20 -9.73
C ASP A 332 12.19 -16.75 -9.23
N VAL A 333 13.05 -15.87 -8.66
CA VAL A 333 14.34 -16.23 -8.05
C VAL A 333 14.15 -16.92 -6.69
N ARG A 334 13.20 -16.44 -5.87
CA ARG A 334 12.91 -17.01 -4.54
C ARG A 334 12.43 -18.45 -4.62
N ASP A 335 11.57 -18.76 -5.59
CA ASP A 335 10.94 -20.08 -5.71
C ASP A 335 11.89 -21.13 -6.31
N ARG A 336 13.10 -20.72 -6.70
CA ARG A 336 14.13 -21.64 -7.23
C ARG A 336 15.16 -22.01 -6.19
N LEU A 337 15.06 -23.25 -5.73
CA LEU A 337 16.00 -23.83 -4.76
C LEU A 337 17.38 -24.11 -5.35
N LYS A 338 17.50 -24.26 -6.67
CA LYS A 338 18.78 -24.49 -7.37
C LYS A 338 18.79 -23.76 -8.72
N PRO A 339 19.83 -22.97 -9.01
CA PRO A 339 19.99 -22.35 -10.32
C PRO A 339 20.15 -23.43 -11.41
N ALA A 340 19.57 -23.17 -12.59
CA ALA A 340 19.59 -24.09 -13.70
C ALA A 340 20.92 -24.04 -14.49
N ASN A 341 21.64 -22.94 -14.39
CA ASN A 341 22.97 -22.71 -14.98
C ASN A 341 23.73 -21.61 -14.23
N GLU A 342 25.00 -21.37 -14.59
CA GLU A 342 25.85 -20.35 -13.96
C GLU A 342 25.31 -18.91 -14.11
N GLU A 343 24.73 -18.58 -15.27
CA GLU A 343 24.12 -17.25 -15.50
C GLU A 343 22.92 -17.02 -14.58
N GLU A 344 22.09 -18.03 -14.38
CA GLU A 344 20.98 -17.92 -13.42
C GLU A 344 21.50 -17.72 -11.98
N ALA A 345 22.59 -18.39 -11.62
CA ALA A 345 23.24 -18.21 -10.32
C ALA A 345 23.79 -16.79 -10.15
N ALA A 346 24.41 -16.23 -11.20
CA ALA A 346 24.92 -14.86 -11.20
C ALA A 346 23.80 -13.82 -11.04
N ILE A 347 22.71 -13.96 -11.81
CA ILE A 347 21.53 -13.08 -11.69
C ILE A 347 20.92 -13.17 -10.29
N ILE A 348 20.80 -14.36 -9.71
CA ILE A 348 20.31 -14.57 -8.35
C ILE A 348 21.19 -13.87 -7.32
N ALA A 349 22.51 -13.96 -7.46
CA ALA A 349 23.46 -13.29 -6.56
C ALA A 349 23.35 -11.77 -6.65
N GLU A 350 23.22 -11.23 -7.87
CA GLU A 350 23.08 -9.80 -8.12
C GLU A 350 21.74 -9.25 -7.58
N VAL A 351 20.62 -9.97 -7.79
CA VAL A 351 19.32 -9.64 -7.18
C VAL A 351 19.40 -9.59 -5.65
N LYS A 352 20.08 -10.58 -5.03
CA LYS A 352 20.30 -10.59 -3.58
C LYS A 352 21.15 -9.40 -3.11
N GLN A 353 22.16 -9.01 -3.90
CA GLN A 353 23.00 -7.85 -3.59
C GLN A 353 22.19 -6.55 -3.63
N HIS A 354 21.35 -6.34 -4.65
CA HIS A 354 20.48 -5.18 -4.75
C HIS A 354 19.44 -5.12 -3.61
N GLN A 355 18.93 -6.29 -3.19
CA GLN A 355 18.07 -6.36 -2.02
C GLN A 355 18.77 -5.93 -0.72
N ARG A 356 20.06 -6.30 -0.56
CA ARG A 356 20.85 -5.88 0.59
C ARG A 356 21.10 -4.37 0.59
N ARG A 357 21.29 -3.77 -0.59
CA ARG A 357 21.49 -2.32 -0.76
C ARG A 357 20.19 -1.53 -0.62
N GLY A 358 19.01 -2.18 -0.66
CA GLY A 358 17.70 -1.51 -0.56
C GLY A 358 17.32 -0.64 -1.76
N MET A 359 18.21 -0.48 -2.74
CA MET A 359 17.98 0.33 -3.94
C MET A 359 18.47 -0.38 -5.19
N ILE A 360 17.70 -0.27 -6.25
CA ILE A 360 18.07 -0.66 -7.62
C ILE A 360 17.62 0.46 -8.56
N THR A 361 18.47 0.88 -9.47
CA THR A 361 18.08 1.86 -10.48
C THR A 361 17.19 1.21 -11.54
N ALA A 362 16.38 2.01 -12.24
CA ALA A 362 15.53 1.50 -13.32
C ALA A 362 16.35 0.81 -14.42
N GLU A 363 17.53 1.34 -14.74
CA GLU A 363 18.43 0.79 -15.74
C GLU A 363 19.04 -0.56 -15.29
N GLU A 364 19.46 -0.67 -14.03
CA GLU A 364 19.98 -1.91 -13.46
C GLU A 364 18.90 -3.01 -13.43
N LEU A 365 17.66 -2.61 -13.05
CA LEU A 365 16.52 -3.52 -13.04
C LEU A 365 16.17 -4.04 -14.45
N GLU A 366 16.17 -3.15 -15.44
CA GLU A 366 15.91 -3.50 -16.83
C GLU A 366 16.99 -4.46 -17.38
N LYS A 367 18.27 -4.18 -17.12
CA LYS A 367 19.37 -5.07 -17.48
C LYS A 367 19.27 -6.46 -16.85
N LEU A 368 18.94 -6.51 -15.55
CA LEU A 368 18.71 -7.77 -14.85
C LEU A 368 17.55 -8.57 -15.43
N HIS A 369 16.45 -7.88 -15.73
CA HIS A 369 15.28 -8.50 -16.34
C HIS A 369 15.57 -9.06 -17.73
N ASP A 370 16.24 -8.31 -18.59
CA ASP A 370 16.57 -8.75 -19.93
C ASP A 370 17.48 -9.97 -19.92
N ARG A 371 18.50 -9.97 -19.05
CA ARG A 371 19.36 -11.12 -18.83
C ARG A 371 18.57 -12.34 -18.33
N TRP A 372 17.66 -12.14 -17.41
CA TRP A 372 16.78 -13.19 -16.89
C TRP A 372 15.88 -13.80 -17.97
N VAL A 373 15.22 -12.95 -18.76
CA VAL A 373 14.32 -13.36 -19.86
C VAL A 373 15.10 -14.13 -20.92
N GLU A 374 16.29 -13.63 -21.33
CA GLU A 374 17.10 -14.26 -22.36
C GLU A 374 17.65 -15.63 -21.86
N ASN A 375 18.15 -15.69 -20.65
CA ASN A 375 18.61 -16.94 -20.04
C ASN A 375 17.48 -17.99 -19.98
N ARG A 376 16.24 -17.58 -19.64
CA ARG A 376 15.08 -18.49 -19.66
C ARG A 376 14.73 -18.99 -21.06
N LYS A 377 14.85 -18.15 -22.09
CA LYS A 377 14.67 -18.59 -23.48
C LYS A 377 15.71 -19.64 -23.86
N GLN A 378 16.98 -19.46 -23.48
CA GLN A 378 18.06 -20.40 -23.74
C GLN A 378 17.83 -21.74 -23.03
N ILE A 379 17.46 -21.74 -21.75
CA ILE A 379 17.10 -22.95 -20.99
C ILE A 379 15.94 -23.71 -21.64
N LYS A 380 14.90 -22.99 -22.10
CA LYS A 380 13.77 -23.62 -22.81
C LYS A 380 14.20 -24.23 -24.14
N LYS A 381 15.06 -23.55 -24.91
CA LYS A 381 15.62 -24.09 -26.16
C LYS A 381 16.43 -25.34 -25.89
N SER A 382 17.35 -25.31 -24.93
CA SER A 382 18.20 -26.50 -24.62
C SER A 382 17.38 -27.72 -24.20
N LYS A 383 16.33 -27.53 -23.37
CA LYS A 383 15.38 -28.59 -22.98
C LYS A 383 14.57 -29.15 -24.16
N LYS A 384 14.24 -28.31 -25.15
CA LYS A 384 13.51 -28.74 -26.36
C LYS A 384 14.40 -29.56 -27.30
N TYR A 385 15.69 -29.21 -27.42
CA TYR A 385 16.64 -29.94 -28.25
C TYR A 385 17.21 -31.19 -27.56
N GLY A 386 17.36 -31.19 -26.23
CA GLY A 386 17.80 -32.37 -25.47
C GLY A 386 16.75 -33.50 -25.36
N ARG A 387 15.46 -33.21 -25.67
CA ARG A 387 14.39 -34.23 -25.75
C ARG A 387 14.24 -34.86 -27.16
N ARG A 388 15.05 -34.42 -28.14
CA ARG A 388 15.06 -34.97 -29.51
C ARG A 388 16.24 -35.85 -29.79
N LYS A 389 17.07 -36.13 -28.80
CA LYS A 389 18.09 -37.20 -28.80
C LYS A 389 17.63 -38.27 -27.80
#